data_0a36a5e3df5183bada149bfd4dbd3cda
#
_entry.id   0a36a5e3df5183bada149bfd4dbd3cda
#
_cell.length_a   1.000
_cell.length_b   1.000
_cell.length_c   1.000
_cell.angle_alpha   90.00
_cell.angle_beta   90.00
_cell.angle_gamma   90.00
#
_symmetry.space_group_name_H-M   'P 1'
#
loop_
_entity.id
_entity.type
_entity.pdbx_description
1 polymer ?
#
loop_
_entity_poly.entity_id
_entity_poly.type
_entity_poly.pdbx_seq_one_letter_code
_entity_poly.pdbx_strand_id
1 'polypeptide(L)'
;SIDIAKVWPDGYDEIVALAAHNNLLIIFGKRSIVVYSGADSPATMALSDTISGVGCVGRDTVQYTGVDVIFLSQTGLKSFGRTIQEKSMPISSLSGTITTDIIQLINEANEVYKSVYYPEANFYLLTFTNQNISFCFDIRGALENGSYRVTRWPGTSFTCYERKDNGDLLIGSA
;
A
#
# COMPACT_ATOMS: atom_id res chain seq x y z
N SER A 1 -26.32 5.65 -4.52
CA SER A 1 -24.91 6.08 -4.45
C SER A 1 -24.59 6.44 -3.01
N ILE A 2 -23.38 6.10 -2.56
CA ILE A 2 -22.90 6.47 -1.23
C ILE A 2 -22.05 7.71 -1.40
N ASP A 3 -22.41 8.77 -0.67
CA ASP A 3 -21.61 10.00 -0.64
C ASP A 3 -20.57 9.89 0.47
N ILE A 4 -19.30 9.65 0.07
CA ILE A 4 -18.17 9.56 1.00
C ILE A 4 -17.55 10.92 1.32
N ALA A 5 -18.00 12.01 0.67
CA ALA A 5 -17.41 13.34 0.89
C ALA A 5 -17.53 13.82 2.34
N LYS A 6 -18.57 13.36 3.04
CA LYS A 6 -18.84 13.71 4.45
C LYS A 6 -18.20 12.75 5.47
N VAL A 7 -17.54 11.70 5.01
CA VAL A 7 -17.03 10.62 5.87
C VAL A 7 -15.52 10.76 6.13
N TRP A 8 -14.84 11.56 5.32
CA TRP A 8 -13.43 11.81 5.49
C TRP A 8 -13.16 12.50 6.84
N PRO A 9 -12.25 11.95 7.68
CA PRO A 9 -12.05 12.45 9.05
C PRO A 9 -11.52 13.88 9.09
N ASP A 10 -10.72 14.29 8.09
CA ASP A 10 -10.08 15.59 8.02
C ASP A 10 -10.73 16.52 6.97
N GLY A 11 -12.01 16.31 6.66
CA GLY A 11 -12.73 17.03 5.63
C GLY A 11 -12.61 16.36 4.26
N TYR A 12 -12.36 17.12 3.18
CA TYR A 12 -12.26 16.57 1.83
C TYR A 12 -10.94 15.83 1.62
N ASP A 13 -11.03 14.62 1.04
CA ASP A 13 -9.89 13.86 0.53
C ASP A 13 -10.21 13.27 -0.86
N GLU A 14 -9.21 12.82 -1.58
CA GLU A 14 -9.32 12.25 -2.91
C GLU A 14 -9.06 10.76 -2.87
N ILE A 15 -9.97 9.96 -3.45
CA ILE A 15 -9.81 8.51 -3.52
C ILE A 15 -8.61 8.18 -4.42
N VAL A 16 -7.67 7.39 -3.90
CA VAL A 16 -6.50 6.90 -4.62
C VAL A 16 -6.66 5.45 -4.99
N ALA A 17 -7.15 4.61 -4.06
CA ALA A 17 -7.27 3.17 -4.25
C ALA A 17 -8.42 2.57 -3.45
N LEU A 18 -8.82 1.38 -3.86
CA LEU A 18 -9.77 0.53 -3.14
C LEU A 18 -9.13 -0.83 -2.91
N ALA A 19 -9.38 -1.43 -1.77
CA ALA A 19 -9.04 -2.82 -1.48
C ALA A 19 -10.15 -3.49 -0.68
N ALA A 20 -10.19 -4.82 -0.76
CA ALA A 20 -11.05 -5.65 0.06
C ALA A 20 -10.19 -6.54 0.95
N HIS A 21 -10.52 -6.62 2.23
CA HIS A 21 -9.84 -7.48 3.19
C HIS A 21 -10.75 -7.81 4.37
N ASN A 22 -10.85 -9.08 4.74
CA ASN A 22 -11.65 -9.57 5.87
C ASN A 22 -13.09 -9.02 5.90
N ASN A 23 -13.80 -9.10 4.77
CA ASN A 23 -15.16 -8.57 4.58
C ASN A 23 -15.28 -7.05 4.76
N LEU A 24 -14.16 -6.33 4.74
CA LEU A 24 -14.11 -4.88 4.78
C LEU A 24 -13.79 -4.34 3.38
N LEU A 25 -14.43 -3.23 3.04
CA LEU A 25 -14.03 -2.36 1.93
C LEU A 25 -13.15 -1.25 2.49
N ILE A 26 -11.92 -1.18 2.01
CA ILE A 26 -10.94 -0.18 2.40
C ILE A 26 -10.86 0.85 1.28
N ILE A 27 -11.14 2.10 1.60
CA ILE A 27 -11.06 3.24 0.69
C ILE A 27 -9.86 4.09 1.09
N PHE A 28 -8.82 4.05 0.27
CA PHE A 28 -7.61 4.84 0.50
C PHE A 28 -7.78 6.22 -0.12
N GLY A 29 -7.70 7.26 0.70
CA GLY A 29 -7.50 8.63 0.27
C GLY A 29 -6.01 8.99 0.20
N LYS A 30 -5.72 10.22 -0.17
CA LYS A 30 -4.35 10.76 -0.15
C LYS A 30 -3.80 10.94 1.27
N ARG A 31 -4.67 11.22 2.24
CA ARG A 31 -4.29 11.57 3.62
C ARG A 31 -5.03 10.76 4.68
N SER A 32 -6.08 10.04 4.28
CA SER A 32 -6.97 9.32 5.19
C SER A 32 -7.36 7.96 4.62
N ILE A 33 -7.84 7.07 5.47
CA ILE A 33 -8.41 5.79 5.07
C ILE A 33 -9.80 5.68 5.69
N VAL A 34 -10.77 5.24 4.90
CA VAL A 34 -12.14 4.98 5.33
C VAL A 34 -12.44 3.50 5.14
N VAL A 35 -13.03 2.88 6.14
CA VAL A 35 -13.29 1.44 6.17
C VAL A 35 -14.79 1.19 6.32
N TYR A 36 -15.35 0.40 5.42
CA TYR A 36 -16.74 -0.03 5.46
C TYR A 36 -16.83 -1.54 5.68
N SER A 37 -17.82 -1.95 6.46
CA SER A 37 -18.27 -3.34 6.57
C SER A 37 -19.53 -3.56 5.75
N GLY A 38 -19.87 -4.85 5.44
CA GLY A 38 -21.08 -5.20 4.72
C GLY A 38 -21.16 -4.66 3.30
N ALA A 39 -20.01 -4.51 2.63
CA ALA A 39 -19.91 -3.93 1.29
C ALA A 39 -20.40 -4.83 0.15
N ASP A 40 -20.85 -6.04 0.46
CA ASP A 40 -21.53 -6.95 -0.45
C ASP A 40 -22.93 -6.45 -0.87
N SER A 41 -23.55 -5.60 -0.06
CA SER A 41 -24.81 -4.95 -0.40
C SER A 41 -24.86 -3.50 0.08
N PRO A 42 -25.38 -2.56 -0.75
CA PRO A 42 -25.58 -1.16 -0.32
C PRO A 42 -26.48 -1.01 0.90
N ALA A 43 -27.37 -1.97 1.15
CA ALA A 43 -28.30 -1.93 2.27
C ALA A 43 -27.64 -2.29 3.61
N THR A 44 -26.58 -3.08 3.58
CA THR A 44 -25.82 -3.54 4.76
C THR A 44 -24.53 -2.80 4.96
N MET A 45 -24.14 -1.99 3.99
CA MET A 45 -22.88 -1.24 4.02
C MET A 45 -22.89 -0.17 5.13
N ALA A 46 -21.98 -0.30 6.08
CA ALA A 46 -21.87 0.60 7.23
C ALA A 46 -20.42 1.06 7.41
N LEU A 47 -20.25 2.33 7.79
CA LEU A 47 -18.95 2.86 8.18
C LEU A 47 -18.45 2.10 9.41
N SER A 48 -17.30 1.46 9.29
CA SER A 48 -16.68 0.68 10.35
C SER A 48 -15.59 1.48 11.05
N ASP A 49 -14.75 2.18 10.30
CA ASP A 49 -13.63 2.93 10.88
C ASP A 49 -13.16 4.06 9.94
N THR A 50 -12.45 5.02 10.52
CA THR A 50 -11.75 6.09 9.80
C THR A 50 -10.37 6.31 10.40
N ILE A 51 -9.35 6.47 9.55
CA ILE A 51 -7.97 6.70 9.96
C ILE A 51 -7.51 8.00 9.32
N SER A 52 -7.12 8.94 10.16
CA SER A 52 -6.60 10.24 9.78
C SER A 52 -5.07 10.24 9.72
N GLY A 53 -4.49 11.09 8.88
CA GLY A 53 -3.03 11.27 8.79
C GLY A 53 -2.27 10.15 8.10
N VAL A 54 -2.94 9.14 7.57
CA VAL A 54 -2.35 8.04 6.79
C VAL A 54 -3.18 7.81 5.54
N GLY A 55 -2.59 8.04 4.38
CA GLY A 55 -3.20 7.79 3.09
C GLY A 55 -2.29 6.97 2.19
N CYS A 56 -2.70 6.80 0.94
CA CYS A 56 -1.98 6.07 -0.09
C CYS A 56 -1.47 7.04 -1.16
N VAL A 57 -0.22 6.88 -1.59
CA VAL A 57 0.39 7.76 -2.61
C VAL A 57 0.08 7.32 -4.04
N GLY A 58 -0.24 6.05 -4.27
CA GLY A 58 -0.53 5.54 -5.59
C GLY A 58 -1.30 4.23 -5.58
N ARG A 59 -2.31 4.12 -6.44
CA ARG A 59 -3.17 2.93 -6.56
C ARG A 59 -2.37 1.64 -6.76
N ASP A 60 -1.38 1.69 -7.63
CA ASP A 60 -0.61 0.52 -8.03
C ASP A 60 0.42 0.08 -6.96
N THR A 61 0.41 0.72 -5.77
CA THR A 61 1.20 0.30 -4.61
C THR A 61 0.42 -0.59 -3.65
N VAL A 62 -0.90 -0.70 -3.82
CA VAL A 62 -1.76 -1.50 -2.93
C VAL A 62 -1.75 -2.95 -3.37
N GLN A 63 -1.28 -3.84 -2.48
CA GLN A 63 -1.20 -5.28 -2.74
C GLN A 63 -1.78 -6.08 -1.58
N TYR A 64 -2.59 -7.08 -1.91
CA TYR A 64 -3.11 -8.05 -0.96
C TYR A 64 -2.14 -9.23 -0.84
N THR A 65 -1.69 -9.52 0.39
CA THR A 65 -0.69 -10.56 0.67
C THR A 65 -1.30 -11.89 1.13
N GLY A 66 -2.62 -12.03 1.07
CA GLY A 66 -3.33 -13.19 1.60
C GLY A 66 -3.73 -13.02 3.07
N VAL A 67 -2.95 -12.30 3.86
CA VAL A 67 -3.20 -12.07 5.30
C VAL A 67 -3.35 -10.60 5.66
N ASP A 68 -2.86 -9.68 4.82
CA ASP A 68 -2.90 -8.23 5.05
C ASP A 68 -2.90 -7.47 3.72
N VAL A 69 -3.08 -6.17 3.76
CA VAL A 69 -2.94 -5.26 2.63
C VAL A 69 -1.73 -4.36 2.87
N ILE A 70 -0.74 -4.41 1.97
CA ILE A 70 0.43 -3.53 2.00
C ILE A 70 0.19 -2.38 1.02
N PHE A 71 0.56 -1.18 1.41
CA PHE A 71 0.44 0.03 0.59
C PHE A 71 1.54 1.04 0.90
N LEU A 72 1.83 1.91 -0.07
CA LEU A 72 2.77 3.01 0.10
C LEU A 72 2.03 4.25 0.59
N SER A 73 2.44 4.74 1.75
CA SER A 73 2.00 6.00 2.34
C SER A 73 3.07 7.08 2.15
N GLN A 74 2.72 8.35 2.33
CA GLN A 74 3.66 9.48 2.34
C GLN A 74 4.78 9.33 3.40
N THR A 75 4.56 8.50 4.41
CA THR A 75 5.53 8.23 5.49
C THR A 75 6.19 6.85 5.41
N GLY A 76 6.20 6.24 4.21
CA GLY A 76 6.82 4.96 3.94
C GLY A 76 5.83 3.82 3.71
N LEU A 77 6.33 2.61 3.60
CA LEU A 77 5.52 1.41 3.37
C LEU A 77 4.75 1.05 4.64
N LYS A 78 3.46 0.78 4.51
CA LYS A 78 2.54 0.47 5.62
C LYS A 78 1.79 -0.83 5.38
N SER A 79 1.31 -1.43 6.46
CA SER A 79 0.34 -2.52 6.46
C SER A 79 -0.98 -2.01 7.03
N PHE A 80 -2.08 -2.41 6.40
CA PHE A 80 -3.41 -2.01 6.83
C PHE A 80 -3.76 -2.56 8.22
N GLY A 81 -3.43 -3.81 8.51
CA GLY A 81 -3.68 -4.42 9.81
C GLY A 81 -2.99 -3.67 10.95
N ARG A 82 -1.72 -3.28 10.78
CA ARG A 82 -1.02 -2.44 11.77
C ARG A 82 -1.59 -1.03 11.83
N THR A 83 -1.93 -0.45 10.69
CA THR A 83 -2.51 0.90 10.64
C THR A 83 -3.80 1.01 11.45
N ILE A 84 -4.68 0.00 11.39
CA ILE A 84 -5.87 -0.06 12.23
C ILE A 84 -5.54 -0.22 13.72
N GLN A 85 -4.56 -1.05 14.05
CA GLN A 85 -4.18 -1.30 15.45
C GLN A 85 -3.48 -0.10 16.09
N GLU A 86 -2.66 0.60 15.33
CA GLU A 86 -1.78 1.68 15.79
C GLU A 86 -2.35 3.10 15.54
N LYS A 87 -3.60 3.22 15.10
CA LYS A 87 -4.21 4.49 14.62
C LYS A 87 -4.13 5.68 15.59
N SER A 88 -3.90 5.45 16.87
CA SER A 88 -3.69 6.48 17.89
C SER A 88 -2.23 6.72 18.25
N MET A 89 -1.29 6.05 17.59
CA MET A 89 0.16 6.13 17.83
C MET A 89 0.91 6.42 16.53
N PRO A 90 2.19 6.84 16.56
CA PRO A 90 2.99 6.92 15.34
C PRO A 90 3.03 5.57 14.64
N ILE A 91 2.41 5.48 13.46
CA ILE A 91 2.25 4.21 12.75
C ILE A 91 3.60 3.72 12.23
N SER A 92 3.98 2.52 12.65
CA SER A 92 5.24 1.89 12.27
C SER A 92 5.36 1.73 10.74
N SER A 93 6.55 2.02 10.21
CA SER A 93 6.84 1.80 8.80
C SER A 93 7.45 0.42 8.59
N LEU A 94 6.94 -0.31 7.58
CA LEU A 94 7.52 -1.58 7.12
C LEU A 94 8.85 -1.39 6.40
N SER A 95 9.14 -0.18 5.93
CA SER A 95 10.35 0.16 5.18
C SER A 95 11.60 0.34 6.05
N GLY A 96 11.45 0.45 7.37
CA GLY A 96 12.59 0.45 8.31
C GLY A 96 13.65 1.50 7.99
N THR A 97 14.90 1.06 7.84
CA THR A 97 16.07 1.93 7.63
C THR A 97 16.04 2.70 6.30
N ILE A 98 15.27 2.24 5.30
CA ILE A 98 15.16 2.91 4.00
C ILE A 98 13.95 3.85 3.90
N THR A 99 13.24 4.08 5.00
CA THR A 99 12.05 4.96 5.02
C THR A 99 12.39 6.37 4.52
N THR A 100 13.54 6.92 4.91
CA THR A 100 13.98 8.25 4.46
C THR A 100 14.20 8.29 2.95
N ASP A 101 14.86 7.28 2.38
CA ASP A 101 15.10 7.20 0.93
C ASP A 101 13.76 7.10 0.17
N ILE A 102 12.83 6.29 0.66
CA ILE A 102 11.49 6.15 0.08
C ILE A 102 10.72 7.47 0.13
N ILE A 103 10.75 8.19 1.27
CA ILE A 103 10.08 9.48 1.41
C ILE A 103 10.67 10.51 0.43
N GLN A 104 11.97 10.53 0.23
CA GLN A 104 12.61 11.39 -0.76
C GLN A 104 12.09 11.09 -2.17
N LEU A 105 12.04 9.82 -2.56
CA LEU A 105 11.54 9.40 -3.87
C LEU A 105 10.04 9.71 -4.06
N ILE A 106 9.21 9.59 -3.02
CA ILE A 106 7.78 9.95 -3.07
C ILE A 106 7.58 11.44 -3.37
N ASN A 107 8.46 12.28 -2.87
CA ASN A 107 8.38 13.75 -3.04
C ASN A 107 8.84 14.23 -4.42
N GLU A 108 9.41 13.35 -5.25
CA GLU A 108 9.77 13.70 -6.63
C GLU A 108 8.50 13.91 -7.48
N ALA A 109 8.55 14.94 -8.33
CA ALA A 109 7.42 15.30 -9.17
C ALA A 109 7.14 14.21 -10.23
N ASN A 110 5.85 13.89 -10.41
CA ASN A 110 5.35 12.97 -11.44
C ASN A 110 5.88 11.53 -11.34
N GLU A 111 6.18 11.04 -10.14
CA GLU A 111 6.60 9.65 -9.97
C GLU A 111 5.47 8.67 -10.34
N VAL A 112 5.84 7.58 -10.97
CA VAL A 112 4.95 6.46 -11.32
C VAL A 112 5.34 5.26 -10.49
N TYR A 113 4.40 4.84 -9.65
CA TYR A 113 4.60 3.68 -8.76
C TYR A 113 4.07 2.42 -9.43
N LYS A 114 4.82 1.33 -9.31
CA LYS A 114 4.38 -0.02 -9.66
C LYS A 114 4.74 -0.97 -8.55
N SER A 115 3.88 -1.91 -8.27
CA SER A 115 4.20 -2.95 -7.28
C SER A 115 3.60 -4.29 -7.65
N VAL A 116 4.14 -5.32 -7.05
CA VAL A 116 3.60 -6.67 -7.08
C VAL A 116 3.92 -7.39 -5.78
N TYR A 117 2.94 -8.15 -5.29
CA TYR A 117 3.18 -9.19 -4.30
C TYR A 117 3.39 -10.53 -5.03
N TYR A 118 4.51 -11.18 -4.74
CA TYR A 118 4.84 -12.49 -5.32
C TYR A 118 4.88 -13.55 -4.22
N PRO A 119 3.82 -14.36 -4.08
CA PRO A 119 3.66 -15.29 -2.96
C PRO A 119 4.64 -16.46 -3.01
N GLU A 120 5.08 -16.90 -4.19
CA GLU A 120 6.00 -18.04 -4.34
C GLU A 120 7.34 -17.80 -3.64
N ALA A 121 7.81 -16.56 -3.63
CA ALA A 121 9.03 -16.16 -2.92
C ALA A 121 8.75 -15.23 -1.73
N ASN A 122 7.47 -14.94 -1.44
CA ASN A 122 7.03 -14.08 -0.33
C ASN A 122 7.73 -12.72 -0.32
N PHE A 123 7.72 -12.01 -1.44
CA PHE A 123 8.21 -10.64 -1.48
C PHE A 123 7.17 -9.66 -2.01
N TYR A 124 7.29 -8.43 -1.56
CA TYR A 124 6.63 -7.27 -2.13
C TYR A 124 7.69 -6.45 -2.87
N LEU A 125 7.52 -6.27 -4.18
CA LEU A 125 8.40 -5.47 -5.03
C LEU A 125 7.73 -4.14 -5.31
N LEU A 126 8.40 -3.04 -5.01
CA LEU A 126 7.96 -1.66 -5.25
C LEU A 126 8.94 -0.99 -6.20
N THR A 127 8.43 -0.45 -7.31
CA THR A 127 9.22 0.27 -8.31
C THR A 127 8.79 1.73 -8.39
N PHE A 128 9.77 2.60 -8.33
CA PHE A 128 9.71 4.01 -8.69
C PHE A 128 10.21 4.12 -10.13
N THR A 129 9.27 4.11 -11.08
CA THR A 129 9.56 3.89 -12.50
C THR A 129 10.41 5.01 -13.08
N ASN A 130 10.08 6.26 -12.78
CA ASN A 130 10.80 7.43 -13.31
C ASN A 130 12.17 7.61 -12.67
N GLN A 131 12.37 7.10 -11.46
CA GLN A 131 13.66 7.13 -10.76
C GLN A 131 14.54 5.91 -11.07
N ASN A 132 14.05 4.95 -11.88
CA ASN A 132 14.78 3.73 -12.25
C ASN A 132 15.28 2.95 -11.02
N ILE A 133 14.42 2.78 -10.03
CA ILE A 133 14.78 2.09 -8.81
C ILE A 133 13.64 1.23 -8.28
N SER A 134 13.98 0.03 -7.81
CA SER A 134 13.03 -0.87 -7.14
C SER A 134 13.55 -1.28 -5.77
N PHE A 135 12.61 -1.57 -4.89
CA PHE A 135 12.85 -2.11 -3.55
C PHE A 135 12.10 -3.42 -3.40
N CYS A 136 12.84 -4.49 -3.11
CA CYS A 136 12.29 -5.81 -2.85
C CYS A 136 12.26 -6.05 -1.34
N PHE A 137 11.05 -6.16 -0.78
CA PHE A 137 10.81 -6.40 0.63
C PHE A 137 10.51 -7.89 0.85
N ASP A 138 11.31 -8.55 1.66
CA ASP A 138 11.08 -9.92 2.11
C ASP A 138 10.03 -9.93 3.23
N ILE A 139 8.82 -10.39 2.92
CA ILE A 139 7.72 -10.38 3.88
C ILE A 139 7.54 -11.69 4.64
N ARG A 140 8.48 -12.65 4.52
CA ARG A 140 8.46 -13.92 5.28
C ARG A 140 8.53 -13.71 6.79
N GLY A 141 9.13 -12.63 7.24
CA GLY A 141 9.22 -12.29 8.65
C GLY A 141 9.67 -10.86 8.88
N ALA A 142 9.08 -10.22 9.88
CA ALA A 142 9.50 -8.90 10.31
C ALA A 142 10.77 -9.00 11.17
N LEU A 143 11.60 -7.97 11.09
CA LEU A 143 12.73 -7.74 12.01
C LEU A 143 12.21 -7.34 13.40
N GLU A 144 13.09 -7.30 14.40
CA GLU A 144 12.72 -6.93 15.78
C GLU A 144 12.03 -5.56 15.88
N ASN A 145 12.40 -4.61 15.01
CA ASN A 145 11.76 -3.30 14.91
C ASN A 145 10.46 -3.29 14.12
N GLY A 146 9.97 -4.46 13.68
CA GLY A 146 8.74 -4.62 12.93
C GLY A 146 8.83 -4.29 11.44
N SER A 147 9.98 -3.85 10.92
CA SER A 147 10.21 -3.63 9.50
C SER A 147 10.56 -4.92 8.76
N TYR A 148 10.49 -4.89 7.43
CA TYR A 148 10.95 -6.00 6.58
C TYR A 148 12.41 -5.80 6.16
N ARG A 149 13.07 -6.92 5.84
CA ARG A 149 14.35 -6.87 5.11
C ARG A 149 14.10 -6.35 3.72
N VAL A 150 15.00 -5.50 3.22
CA VAL A 150 14.85 -4.88 1.92
C VAL A 150 16.13 -4.96 1.12
N THR A 151 15.98 -5.20 -0.18
CA THR A 151 17.05 -5.15 -1.17
C THR A 151 16.72 -4.06 -2.18
N ARG A 152 17.68 -3.18 -2.44
CA ARG A 152 17.57 -2.11 -3.43
C ARG A 152 18.11 -2.57 -4.77
N TRP A 153 17.35 -2.35 -5.84
CA TRP A 153 17.71 -2.67 -7.22
C TRP A 153 17.76 -1.38 -8.05
N PRO A 154 18.93 -0.78 -8.21
CA PRO A 154 19.10 0.40 -9.04
C PRO A 154 19.09 0.03 -10.54
N GLY A 155 18.73 0.99 -11.40
CA GLY A 155 18.67 0.78 -12.83
C GLY A 155 17.49 -0.07 -13.31
N THR A 156 16.43 -0.16 -12.50
CA THR A 156 15.21 -0.92 -12.84
C THR A 156 14.04 0.01 -13.05
N SER A 157 13.44 -0.02 -14.24
CA SER A 157 12.26 0.76 -14.62
C SER A 157 11.13 -0.20 -15.02
N PHE A 158 10.64 -0.93 -14.03
CA PHE A 158 9.54 -1.87 -14.26
C PHE A 158 8.22 -1.12 -14.40
N THR A 159 7.48 -1.43 -15.47
CA THR A 159 6.24 -0.75 -15.82
C THR A 159 5.00 -1.61 -15.61
N CYS A 160 5.15 -2.92 -15.64
CA CYS A 160 4.07 -3.85 -15.40
C CYS A 160 4.58 -5.18 -14.85
N TYR A 161 3.68 -5.89 -14.19
CA TYR A 161 3.91 -7.21 -13.64
C TYR A 161 2.75 -8.13 -13.99
N GLU A 162 3.04 -9.37 -14.29
CA GLU A 162 2.03 -10.41 -14.50
C GLU A 162 2.50 -11.71 -13.87
N ARG A 163 1.61 -12.36 -13.15
CA ARG A 163 1.86 -13.68 -12.57
C ARG A 163 1.16 -14.73 -13.43
N LYS A 164 1.92 -15.67 -13.95
CA LYS A 164 1.38 -16.80 -14.71
C LYS A 164 0.78 -17.87 -13.81
N ASP A 165 -0.09 -18.69 -14.36
CA ASP A 165 -0.69 -19.83 -13.66
C ASP A 165 0.33 -20.87 -13.18
N ASN A 166 1.49 -20.96 -13.84
CA ASN A 166 2.59 -21.83 -13.44
C ASN A 166 3.46 -21.26 -12.30
N GLY A 167 3.12 -20.08 -11.80
CA GLY A 167 3.82 -19.41 -10.73
C GLY A 167 4.94 -18.46 -11.17
N ASP A 168 5.29 -18.39 -12.45
CA ASP A 168 6.33 -17.46 -12.94
C ASP A 168 5.84 -16.00 -12.83
N LEU A 169 6.75 -15.12 -12.43
CA LEU A 169 6.56 -13.68 -12.45
C LEU A 169 7.16 -13.09 -13.72
N LEU A 170 6.32 -12.51 -14.56
CA LEU A 170 6.75 -11.71 -15.70
C LEU A 170 6.87 -10.24 -15.28
N ILE A 171 7.95 -9.62 -15.71
CA ILE A 171 8.25 -8.22 -15.43
C ILE A 171 8.48 -7.51 -16.77
N GLY A 172 7.67 -6.49 -17.05
CA GLY A 172 7.88 -5.60 -18.20
C GLY A 172 8.68 -4.38 -17.79
N SER A 173 9.63 -3.97 -18.63
CA SER A 173 10.38 -2.73 -18.48
C SER A 173 10.12 -1.80 -19.67
N ALA A 174 10.29 -0.50 -19.46
CA ALA A 174 10.27 0.49 -20.53
C ALA A 174 11.55 0.41 -21.36
#